data_5c39c474836b2f8f3e541bf1bd43109e
#
_entry.id   5c39c474836b2f8f3e541bf1bd43109e
#
_cell.length_a   1.000
_cell.length_b   1.000
_cell.length_c   1.000
_cell.angle_alpha   90.00
_cell.angle_beta   90.00
_cell.angle_gamma   90.00
#
_symmetry.space_group_name_H-M   'P 1'
#
loop_
_entity.id
_entity.type
_entity.pdbx_description
1 polymer ?
#
loop_
_entity_poly.entity_id
_entity_poly.type
_entity_poly.pdbx_seq_one_letter_code
_entity_poly.pdbx_strand_id
1 'polypeptide(L)'
;MEFESGGSLQLWCPSGFNTHSENLLTASCVSGTTFSVGGSNFEFKDLYCKSWPGFKAVKSGATCNGGIVIRVGFEITSSRFAEQMQICFNEEEEVTRYTRHKLEPGSNYYETGVARITFQTAGFFDGKNVDKLYTQATQLETINNELGGDAEKYFDSSSNVYLARGHLGAKADFDYAPEQRATFLFINAAPQWQTFNAGNWARVEDGLRAWVSKNKLNVNCYTGVYGVTTLPNKDGVETPLYLAKDDNNNGLIPVPKLYFRVVIDPSSHRGIVFVGVNNPHLTEEQIKRDYVICDDVSDQVTYINWKTTDIKAGWSYACEVADFLKTVKHLPALTAKGGLLV
;
A
#
# COMPACT_ATOMS: atom_id res chain seq x y z
N MET A 1 17.73 -4.54 9.04
CA MET A 1 17.95 -3.96 10.39
C MET A 1 19.44 -4.05 10.70
N GLU A 2 20.11 -2.93 11.01
CA GLU A 2 21.53 -2.91 11.39
C GLU A 2 21.60 -2.60 12.88
N PHE A 3 22.41 -3.36 13.63
CA PHE A 3 22.65 -3.14 15.06
C PHE A 3 24.15 -2.94 15.30
N GLU A 4 24.49 -2.03 16.17
CA GLU A 4 25.84 -1.94 16.71
C GLU A 4 26.11 -3.15 17.65
N SER A 5 27.37 -3.54 17.79
CA SER A 5 27.75 -4.57 18.76
C SER A 5 27.27 -4.19 20.16
N GLY A 6 26.60 -5.12 20.85
CA GLY A 6 25.93 -4.88 22.13
C GLY A 6 24.49 -4.34 22.02
N GLY A 7 24.04 -3.89 20.84
CA GLY A 7 22.64 -3.52 20.61
C GLY A 7 21.73 -4.73 20.78
N SER A 8 20.52 -4.54 21.30
CA SER A 8 19.57 -5.63 21.56
C SER A 8 18.23 -5.40 20.90
N LEU A 9 17.55 -6.49 20.56
CA LEU A 9 16.18 -6.49 20.04
C LEU A 9 15.33 -7.51 20.79
N GLN A 10 14.02 -7.30 20.77
CA GLN A 10 13.06 -8.27 21.27
C GLN A 10 12.47 -9.04 20.10
N LEU A 11 12.52 -10.36 20.18
CA LEU A 11 11.90 -11.29 19.24
C LEU A 11 10.66 -11.90 19.89
N TRP A 12 9.57 -11.98 19.17
CA TRP A 12 8.32 -12.56 19.65
C TRP A 12 7.80 -13.65 18.71
N CYS A 13 7.51 -14.81 19.30
CA CYS A 13 6.92 -15.96 18.62
C CYS A 13 5.80 -16.54 19.47
N PRO A 14 4.52 -16.50 19.06
CA PRO A 14 3.39 -16.94 19.89
C PRO A 14 3.44 -18.41 20.29
N SER A 15 4.07 -19.27 19.48
CA SER A 15 4.24 -20.71 19.72
C SER A 15 5.65 -21.09 20.20
N GLY A 16 6.44 -20.09 20.63
CA GLY A 16 7.86 -20.28 20.96
C GLY A 16 8.76 -20.38 19.74
N PHE A 17 10.05 -20.37 19.99
CA PHE A 17 11.09 -20.47 18.96
C PHE A 17 11.49 -21.95 18.76
N ASN A 18 12.13 -22.21 17.63
CA ASN A 18 12.72 -23.55 17.40
C ASN A 18 13.80 -23.91 18.43
N THR A 19 14.52 -22.89 18.94
CA THR A 19 15.62 -23.04 19.92
C THR A 19 15.18 -22.84 21.37
N HIS A 20 14.03 -22.17 21.61
CA HIS A 20 13.55 -21.77 22.93
C HIS A 20 12.04 -21.98 23.04
N SER A 21 11.57 -22.33 24.24
CA SER A 21 10.13 -22.51 24.53
C SER A 21 9.43 -21.19 24.84
N GLU A 22 10.18 -20.17 25.23
CA GLU A 22 9.69 -18.84 25.57
C GLU A 22 9.11 -18.16 24.33
N ASN A 23 8.06 -17.35 24.54
CA ASN A 23 7.40 -16.61 23.48
C ASN A 23 8.07 -15.27 23.19
N LEU A 24 8.90 -14.77 24.09
CA LEU A 24 9.60 -13.49 23.97
C LEU A 24 11.06 -13.71 24.35
N LEU A 25 11.97 -13.37 23.44
CA LEU A 25 13.40 -13.40 23.67
C LEU A 25 14.00 -12.00 23.54
N THR A 26 15.04 -11.73 24.34
CA THR A 26 15.94 -10.61 24.10
C THR A 26 17.21 -11.15 23.47
N ALA A 27 17.51 -10.70 22.25
CA ALA A 27 18.71 -11.08 21.51
C ALA A 27 19.66 -9.87 21.42
N SER A 28 20.91 -10.04 21.87
CA SER A 28 21.93 -9.00 21.86
C SER A 28 22.94 -9.27 20.73
N CYS A 29 23.21 -8.28 19.89
CA CYS A 29 24.15 -8.39 18.79
C CYS A 29 25.57 -8.61 19.34
N VAL A 30 26.21 -9.68 18.90
CA VAL A 30 27.61 -9.99 19.23
C VAL A 30 28.52 -9.46 18.12
N SER A 31 28.32 -9.96 16.89
CA SER A 31 29.04 -9.52 15.69
C SER A 31 28.38 -10.08 14.44
N GLY A 32 28.37 -9.35 13.34
CA GLY A 32 27.78 -9.81 12.07
C GLY A 32 26.32 -10.24 12.23
N THR A 33 26.02 -11.50 11.97
CA THR A 33 24.70 -12.11 12.12
C THR A 33 24.54 -12.94 13.41
N THR A 34 25.53 -12.92 14.30
CA THR A 34 25.53 -13.69 15.55
C THR A 34 24.92 -12.86 16.69
N PHE A 35 23.94 -13.45 17.38
CA PHE A 35 23.24 -12.85 18.52
C PHE A 35 23.33 -13.74 19.75
N SER A 36 23.46 -13.12 20.92
CA SER A 36 23.42 -13.83 22.22
C SER A 36 22.01 -13.79 22.78
N VAL A 37 21.50 -14.97 23.15
CA VAL A 37 20.22 -15.17 23.85
C VAL A 37 20.47 -16.04 25.08
N GLY A 38 20.15 -15.53 26.27
CA GLY A 38 20.35 -16.25 27.53
C GLY A 38 21.81 -16.65 27.80
N GLY A 39 22.79 -15.93 27.23
CA GLY A 39 24.20 -16.21 27.35
C GLY A 39 24.77 -17.21 26.32
N SER A 40 23.95 -17.77 25.44
CA SER A 40 24.38 -18.61 24.33
C SER A 40 24.29 -17.87 23.00
N ASN A 41 25.21 -18.15 22.07
CA ASN A 41 25.27 -17.51 20.78
C ASN A 41 24.53 -18.30 19.70
N PHE A 42 23.77 -17.61 18.86
CA PHE A 42 22.99 -18.15 17.75
C PHE A 42 23.18 -17.29 16.49
N GLU A 43 23.16 -17.91 15.34
CA GLU A 43 22.94 -17.17 14.10
C GLU A 43 21.50 -16.63 14.06
N PHE A 44 21.29 -15.39 13.65
CA PHE A 44 19.97 -14.78 13.65
C PHE A 44 18.93 -15.59 12.86
N LYS A 45 19.36 -16.18 11.73
CA LYS A 45 18.51 -17.06 10.90
C LYS A 45 17.99 -18.31 11.63
N ASP A 46 18.66 -18.73 12.71
CA ASP A 46 18.30 -19.91 13.48
C ASP A 46 17.32 -19.58 14.61
N LEU A 47 17.02 -18.31 14.85
CA LEU A 47 16.05 -17.83 15.84
C LEU A 47 14.66 -17.59 15.18
N TYR A 48 14.07 -18.65 14.61
CA TYR A 48 12.77 -18.55 13.94
C TYR A 48 11.63 -19.13 14.79
N CYS A 49 10.41 -18.69 14.52
CA CYS A 49 9.20 -19.17 15.18
C CYS A 49 8.84 -20.59 14.74
N LYS A 50 8.36 -21.42 15.68
CA LYS A 50 7.77 -22.74 15.36
C LYS A 50 6.57 -22.65 14.44
N SER A 51 5.80 -21.55 14.57
CA SER A 51 4.73 -21.19 13.63
C SER A 51 4.69 -19.68 13.47
N TRP A 52 4.33 -19.20 12.29
CA TRP A 52 4.26 -17.77 12.04
C TRP A 52 3.15 -17.11 12.87
N PRO A 53 3.42 -15.93 13.45
CA PRO A 53 2.41 -15.17 14.17
C PRO A 53 1.26 -14.76 13.23
N GLY A 54 0.04 -14.85 13.76
CA GLY A 54 -1.16 -14.33 13.10
C GLY A 54 -1.23 -12.81 13.28
N PHE A 55 -1.62 -12.11 12.23
CA PHE A 55 -1.87 -10.66 12.26
C PHE A 55 -3.33 -10.37 12.60
N LYS A 56 -3.60 -9.16 13.08
CA LYS A 56 -4.94 -8.63 13.34
C LYS A 56 -5.12 -7.26 12.69
N ALA A 57 -6.37 -6.97 12.29
CA ALA A 57 -6.83 -5.64 11.93
C ALA A 57 -7.86 -5.22 12.98
N VAL A 58 -7.59 -4.15 13.71
CA VAL A 58 -8.42 -3.72 14.84
C VAL A 58 -8.79 -2.23 14.72
N LYS A 59 -10.07 -1.88 14.95
CA LYS A 59 -10.51 -0.49 15.05
C LYS A 59 -9.81 0.16 16.24
N SER A 60 -9.12 1.28 16.00
CA SER A 60 -8.35 1.97 17.06
C SER A 60 -9.22 2.80 18.01
N GLY A 61 -10.48 3.04 17.65
CA GLY A 61 -11.35 4.03 18.27
C GLY A 61 -11.13 5.48 17.82
N ALA A 62 -10.05 5.75 17.07
CA ALA A 62 -9.79 7.04 16.46
C ALA A 62 -10.47 7.18 15.09
N THR A 63 -10.73 8.41 14.68
CA THR A 63 -11.20 8.76 13.33
C THR A 63 -10.09 9.38 12.51
N CYS A 64 -10.23 9.30 11.21
CA CYS A 64 -9.45 10.04 10.22
C CYS A 64 -10.39 10.85 9.33
N ASN A 65 -9.86 11.72 8.49
CA ASN A 65 -10.71 12.52 7.62
C ASN A 65 -11.42 11.64 6.58
N GLY A 66 -12.72 11.44 6.77
CA GLY A 66 -13.58 10.61 5.93
C GLY A 66 -13.60 9.13 6.31
N GLY A 67 -13.25 8.75 7.57
CA GLY A 67 -13.33 7.36 7.99
C GLY A 67 -12.84 7.07 9.40
N ILE A 68 -12.62 5.80 9.67
CA ILE A 68 -12.08 5.26 10.93
C ILE A 68 -10.62 4.84 10.75
N VAL A 69 -9.86 4.89 11.87
CA VAL A 69 -8.47 4.38 11.88
C VAL A 69 -8.46 2.93 12.32
N ILE A 70 -7.93 2.07 11.45
CA ILE A 70 -7.70 0.66 11.70
C ILE A 70 -6.20 0.44 11.88
N ARG A 71 -5.80 -0.28 12.93
CA ARG A 71 -4.43 -0.69 13.18
C ARG A 71 -4.25 -2.13 12.71
N VAL A 72 -3.23 -2.38 11.91
CA VAL A 72 -2.85 -3.72 11.46
C VAL A 72 -1.50 -4.08 12.07
N GLY A 73 -1.39 -5.29 12.61
CA GLY A 73 -0.16 -5.75 13.26
C GLY A 73 -0.37 -7.00 14.10
N PHE A 74 0.42 -7.14 15.16
CA PHE A 74 0.51 -8.34 15.98
C PHE A 74 0.22 -8.05 17.44
N GLU A 75 -0.66 -8.85 18.04
CA GLU A 75 -0.96 -8.77 19.45
C GLU A 75 0.07 -9.59 20.25
N ILE A 76 1.03 -8.89 20.86
CA ILE A 76 2.09 -9.51 21.65
C ILE A 76 1.55 -9.96 23.00
N THR A 77 0.76 -9.09 23.65
CA THR A 77 -0.01 -9.36 24.88
C THR A 77 -1.33 -8.60 24.79
N SER A 78 -2.24 -8.82 25.72
CA SER A 78 -3.50 -8.08 25.81
C SER A 78 -3.34 -6.54 25.92
N SER A 79 -2.17 -6.08 26.36
CA SER A 79 -1.83 -4.64 26.50
C SER A 79 -0.79 -4.14 25.50
N ARG A 80 -0.16 -5.03 24.71
CA ARG A 80 0.91 -4.68 23.77
C ARG A 80 0.59 -5.15 22.37
N PHE A 81 0.39 -4.20 21.48
CA PHE A 81 0.15 -4.42 20.04
C PHE A 81 1.33 -3.87 19.24
N ALA A 82 2.02 -4.72 18.50
CA ALA A 82 3.06 -4.30 17.56
C ALA A 82 2.38 -3.87 16.25
N GLU A 83 2.20 -2.55 16.10
CA GLU A 83 1.58 -1.95 14.94
C GLU A 83 2.55 -1.94 13.76
N GLN A 84 2.10 -2.45 12.63
CA GLN A 84 2.83 -2.49 11.37
C GLN A 84 2.37 -1.37 10.43
N MET A 85 1.07 -1.15 10.33
CA MET A 85 0.48 -0.08 9.53
C MET A 85 -0.82 0.43 10.14
N GLN A 86 -1.18 1.64 9.77
CA GLN A 86 -2.48 2.25 10.06
C GLN A 86 -3.23 2.49 8.75
N ILE A 87 -4.52 2.25 8.76
CA ILE A 87 -5.40 2.38 7.59
C ILE A 87 -6.52 3.36 7.94
N CYS A 88 -6.72 4.37 7.10
CA CYS A 88 -7.89 5.22 7.14
C CYS A 88 -8.94 4.64 6.19
N PHE A 89 -10.00 4.06 6.73
CA PHE A 89 -11.03 3.36 5.97
C PHE A 89 -12.39 4.03 6.12
N ASN A 90 -13.04 4.31 5.00
CA ASN A 90 -14.42 4.77 4.95
C ASN A 90 -15.34 3.57 4.82
N GLU A 91 -16.14 3.30 5.86
CA GLU A 91 -17.05 2.15 5.91
C GLU A 91 -18.30 2.34 5.02
N GLU A 92 -18.71 3.58 4.75
CA GLU A 92 -19.90 3.87 3.93
C GLU A 92 -19.64 3.63 2.43
N GLU A 93 -18.47 4.05 1.94
CA GLU A 93 -18.05 3.88 0.54
C GLU A 93 -17.23 2.59 0.34
N GLU A 94 -16.87 1.90 1.41
CA GLU A 94 -15.97 0.73 1.44
C GLU A 94 -14.64 1.02 0.72
N VAL A 95 -14.04 2.17 1.02
CA VAL A 95 -12.78 2.62 0.40
C VAL A 95 -11.74 2.98 1.43
N THR A 96 -10.50 2.56 1.18
CA THR A 96 -9.36 3.01 1.95
C THR A 96 -8.88 4.36 1.40
N ARG A 97 -8.92 5.39 2.24
CA ARG A 97 -8.40 6.71 1.90
C ARG A 97 -6.88 6.72 1.81
N TYR A 98 -6.22 6.10 2.78
CA TYR A 98 -4.77 5.86 2.77
C TYR A 98 -4.37 4.78 3.78
N THR A 99 -3.23 4.16 3.52
CA THR A 99 -2.48 3.33 4.46
C THR A 99 -1.19 4.06 4.83
N ARG A 100 -0.89 4.14 6.13
CA ARG A 100 0.37 4.69 6.66
C ARG A 100 1.25 3.57 7.18
N HIS A 101 2.52 3.57 6.76
CA HIS A 101 3.57 2.69 7.28
C HIS A 101 4.94 3.38 7.20
N LYS A 102 5.97 2.74 7.72
CA LYS A 102 7.34 3.23 7.62
C LYS A 102 8.12 2.46 6.57
N LEU A 103 9.05 3.15 5.90
CA LEU A 103 10.15 2.51 5.21
C LEU A 103 11.44 2.84 5.95
N GLU A 104 12.24 1.83 6.18
CA GLU A 104 13.51 1.89 6.88
C GLU A 104 14.64 1.39 5.95
N PRO A 105 15.91 1.60 6.28
CA PRO A 105 17.03 1.11 5.46
C PRO A 105 16.97 -0.40 5.19
N GLY A 106 16.39 -1.18 6.12
CA GLY A 106 16.19 -2.62 6.00
C GLY A 106 15.16 -3.02 4.96
N SER A 107 14.18 -2.18 4.66
CA SER A 107 13.03 -2.56 3.81
C SER A 107 13.39 -2.99 2.37
N ASN A 108 14.62 -2.68 1.90
CA ASN A 108 15.11 -3.19 0.61
C ASN A 108 15.68 -4.61 0.69
N TYR A 109 15.79 -5.20 1.89
CA TYR A 109 16.33 -6.54 2.14
C TYR A 109 15.26 -7.50 2.67
N TYR A 110 14.02 -7.29 2.23
CA TYR A 110 12.86 -8.09 2.64
C TYR A 110 13.04 -9.58 2.30
N GLU A 111 12.39 -10.44 3.08
CA GLU A 111 12.39 -11.89 2.87
C GLU A 111 11.76 -12.24 1.52
N THR A 112 12.51 -12.96 0.68
CA THR A 112 12.07 -13.38 -0.64
C THR A 112 11.39 -14.77 -0.60
N GLY A 113 10.62 -15.10 -1.62
CA GLY A 113 9.95 -16.41 -1.70
C GLY A 113 8.72 -16.55 -0.79
N VAL A 114 8.34 -15.53 -0.05
CA VAL A 114 7.12 -15.54 0.79
C VAL A 114 5.88 -15.68 -0.08
N ALA A 115 5.16 -16.80 0.08
CA ALA A 115 3.96 -17.09 -0.67
C ALA A 115 2.87 -16.03 -0.44
N ARG A 116 2.17 -15.64 -1.51
CA ARG A 116 0.98 -14.81 -1.42
C ARG A 116 -0.15 -15.63 -0.81
N ILE A 117 -0.84 -15.05 0.15
CA ILE A 117 -2.08 -15.63 0.71
C ILE A 117 -3.30 -14.99 0.05
N THR A 118 -4.47 -15.58 0.27
CA THR A 118 -5.75 -14.99 -0.12
C THR A 118 -5.99 -13.70 0.69
N PHE A 119 -6.48 -12.66 0.03
CA PHE A 119 -6.90 -11.44 0.70
C PHE A 119 -8.06 -11.69 1.66
N GLN A 120 -8.06 -11.02 2.79
CA GLN A 120 -9.06 -11.18 3.85
C GLN A 120 -9.84 -9.87 4.05
N THR A 121 -11.13 -9.98 4.33
CA THR A 121 -11.98 -8.83 4.67
C THR A 121 -11.78 -8.36 6.11
N ALA A 122 -11.33 -9.27 6.99
CA ALA A 122 -11.11 -9.02 8.42
C ALA A 122 -12.33 -8.42 9.17
N GLY A 123 -13.55 -8.75 8.71
CA GLY A 123 -14.80 -8.24 9.30
C GLY A 123 -15.24 -6.85 8.80
N PHE A 124 -14.55 -6.30 7.81
CA PHE A 124 -14.97 -5.11 7.07
C PHE A 124 -15.74 -5.52 5.80
N PHE A 125 -16.31 -4.55 5.09
CA PHE A 125 -17.08 -4.77 3.84
C PHE A 125 -18.46 -5.45 4.02
N ASP A 126 -19.07 -5.29 5.18
CA ASP A 126 -20.46 -5.68 5.47
C ASP A 126 -20.84 -7.08 4.95
N GLY A 127 -19.98 -8.09 5.20
CA GLY A 127 -20.20 -9.49 4.82
C GLY A 127 -20.08 -9.79 3.33
N LYS A 128 -19.74 -8.84 2.47
CA LYS A 128 -19.55 -9.04 1.03
C LYS A 128 -18.40 -10.00 0.72
N ASN A 129 -18.59 -10.81 -0.32
CA ASN A 129 -17.49 -11.60 -0.88
C ASN A 129 -16.65 -10.73 -1.83
N VAL A 130 -15.79 -9.90 -1.23
CA VAL A 130 -14.92 -8.96 -1.97
C VAL A 130 -13.98 -9.70 -2.93
N ASP A 131 -13.53 -10.91 -2.57
CA ASP A 131 -12.67 -11.71 -3.45
C ASP A 131 -13.36 -12.03 -4.78
N LYS A 132 -14.67 -12.35 -4.74
CA LYS A 132 -15.48 -12.57 -5.94
C LYS A 132 -15.60 -11.30 -6.79
N LEU A 133 -15.75 -10.12 -6.17
CA LEU A 133 -15.88 -8.85 -6.90
C LEU A 133 -14.64 -8.54 -7.76
N TYR A 134 -13.46 -8.98 -7.32
CA TYR A 134 -12.22 -8.82 -8.07
C TYR A 134 -11.96 -9.94 -9.10
N THR A 135 -12.83 -10.93 -9.26
CA THR A 135 -12.67 -11.88 -10.36
C THR A 135 -12.93 -11.20 -11.69
N GLN A 136 -12.17 -11.54 -12.73
CA GLN A 136 -12.29 -10.89 -14.05
C GLN A 136 -13.72 -10.98 -14.63
N ALA A 137 -14.38 -12.11 -14.43
CA ALA A 137 -15.75 -12.29 -14.88
C ALA A 137 -16.73 -11.34 -14.16
N THR A 138 -16.64 -11.25 -12.82
CA THR A 138 -17.54 -10.41 -12.03
C THR A 138 -17.30 -8.92 -12.28
N GLN A 139 -16.03 -8.47 -12.32
CA GLN A 139 -15.75 -7.07 -12.60
C GLN A 139 -16.20 -6.64 -13.99
N LEU A 140 -16.04 -7.51 -15.00
CA LEU A 140 -16.55 -7.25 -16.35
C LEU A 140 -18.06 -7.14 -16.37
N GLU A 141 -18.79 -8.07 -15.73
CA GLU A 141 -20.24 -8.05 -15.60
C GLU A 141 -20.72 -6.75 -14.92
N THR A 142 -20.12 -6.41 -13.78
CA THR A 142 -20.49 -5.21 -13.00
C THR A 142 -20.30 -3.93 -13.83
N ILE A 143 -19.13 -3.78 -14.45
CA ILE A 143 -18.82 -2.59 -15.25
C ILE A 143 -19.63 -2.56 -16.54
N ASN A 144 -19.91 -3.71 -17.15
CA ASN A 144 -20.79 -3.78 -18.32
C ASN A 144 -22.20 -3.27 -18.00
N ASN A 145 -22.72 -3.60 -16.82
CA ASN A 145 -24.03 -3.10 -16.37
C ASN A 145 -24.00 -1.58 -16.11
N GLU A 146 -22.91 -1.04 -15.55
CA GLU A 146 -22.74 0.40 -15.32
C GLU A 146 -22.67 1.17 -16.64
N LEU A 147 -21.94 0.65 -17.63
CA LEU A 147 -21.74 1.29 -18.92
C LEU A 147 -22.94 1.10 -19.88
N GLY A 148 -23.89 0.23 -19.52
CA GLY A 148 -25.02 -0.11 -20.38
C GLY A 148 -24.64 -0.95 -21.60
N GLY A 149 -23.54 -1.67 -21.53
CA GLY A 149 -22.97 -2.53 -22.56
C GLY A 149 -21.55 -2.15 -22.94
N ASP A 150 -20.92 -2.93 -23.82
CA ASP A 150 -19.60 -2.67 -24.44
C ASP A 150 -18.39 -2.58 -23.49
N ALA A 151 -18.50 -3.04 -22.24
CA ALA A 151 -17.36 -3.04 -21.32
C ALA A 151 -16.18 -3.89 -21.81
N GLU A 152 -16.44 -4.91 -22.63
CA GLU A 152 -15.42 -5.80 -23.20
C GLU A 152 -14.30 -5.06 -23.94
N LYS A 153 -14.62 -3.90 -24.54
CA LYS A 153 -13.61 -3.06 -25.23
C LYS A 153 -12.55 -2.47 -24.30
N TYR A 154 -12.83 -2.42 -22.99
CA TYR A 154 -11.93 -1.89 -21.96
C TYR A 154 -11.17 -2.97 -21.20
N PHE A 155 -11.52 -4.26 -21.39
CA PHE A 155 -10.89 -5.37 -20.67
C PHE A 155 -10.23 -6.34 -21.63
N ASP A 156 -8.97 -6.66 -21.38
CA ASP A 156 -8.22 -7.67 -22.15
C ASP A 156 -7.29 -8.42 -21.19
N SER A 157 -7.72 -9.61 -20.79
CA SER A 157 -6.94 -10.48 -19.90
C SER A 157 -5.61 -10.92 -20.50
N SER A 158 -5.56 -11.07 -21.84
CA SER A 158 -4.33 -11.49 -22.54
C SER A 158 -3.23 -10.44 -22.49
N SER A 159 -3.63 -9.16 -22.43
CA SER A 159 -2.73 -8.01 -22.31
C SER A 159 -2.66 -7.44 -20.89
N ASN A 160 -3.18 -8.16 -19.88
CA ASN A 160 -3.24 -7.74 -18.47
C ASN A 160 -4.04 -6.45 -18.23
N VAL A 161 -5.07 -6.18 -19.04
CA VAL A 161 -5.97 -5.03 -18.87
C VAL A 161 -7.20 -5.49 -18.10
N TYR A 162 -7.11 -5.48 -16.78
CA TYR A 162 -8.15 -5.81 -15.80
C TYR A 162 -7.84 -5.14 -14.46
N LEU A 163 -8.80 -5.09 -13.53
CA LEU A 163 -8.62 -4.52 -12.21
C LEU A 163 -8.03 -5.55 -11.25
N ALA A 164 -6.84 -5.27 -10.76
CA ALA A 164 -6.16 -6.05 -9.73
C ALA A 164 -6.48 -5.52 -8.33
N ARG A 165 -6.16 -6.32 -7.31
CA ARG A 165 -6.11 -5.90 -5.90
C ARG A 165 -4.82 -5.13 -5.67
N GLY A 166 -4.82 -3.82 -6.00
CA GLY A 166 -3.65 -2.95 -5.85
C GLY A 166 -3.36 -2.70 -4.39
N HIS A 167 -2.21 -3.15 -3.87
CA HIS A 167 -1.80 -2.86 -2.51
C HIS A 167 -1.55 -1.36 -2.32
N LEU A 168 -1.93 -0.85 -1.14
CA LEU A 168 -1.55 0.49 -0.68
C LEU A 168 -0.24 0.41 0.13
N GLY A 169 -0.21 -0.30 1.25
CA GLY A 169 1.05 -0.73 1.86
C GLY A 169 1.58 -1.94 1.10
N ALA A 170 2.64 -1.76 0.30
CA ALA A 170 3.16 -2.80 -0.57
C ALA A 170 3.72 -3.98 0.23
N LYS A 171 3.52 -5.22 -0.27
CA LYS A 171 4.07 -6.43 0.36
C LYS A 171 5.57 -6.32 0.61
N ALA A 172 6.32 -5.84 -0.35
CA ALA A 172 7.78 -5.74 -0.29
C ALA A 172 8.31 -4.59 0.57
N ASP A 173 7.43 -3.72 1.10
CA ASP A 173 7.83 -2.67 2.05
C ASP A 173 8.10 -3.22 3.46
N PHE A 174 7.82 -4.51 3.70
CA PHE A 174 7.94 -5.18 4.99
C PHE A 174 8.99 -6.30 4.95
N ASP A 175 9.80 -6.38 6.01
CA ASP A 175 11.01 -7.18 6.03
C ASP A 175 10.73 -8.68 6.14
N TYR A 176 9.78 -9.10 7.01
CA TYR A 176 9.58 -10.49 7.37
C TYR A 176 8.28 -11.09 6.83
N ALA A 177 8.28 -12.41 6.62
CA ALA A 177 7.13 -13.14 6.08
C ALA A 177 5.79 -12.87 6.80
N PRO A 178 5.70 -12.84 8.15
CA PRO A 178 4.44 -12.51 8.83
C PRO A 178 3.94 -11.12 8.50
N GLU A 179 4.84 -10.13 8.44
CA GLU A 179 4.53 -8.74 8.12
C GLU A 179 4.06 -8.59 6.67
N GLN A 180 4.76 -9.25 5.73
CA GLN A 180 4.36 -9.30 4.33
C GLN A 180 2.96 -9.91 4.15
N ARG A 181 2.64 -10.97 4.90
CA ARG A 181 1.31 -11.61 4.88
C ARG A 181 0.23 -10.71 5.45
N ALA A 182 0.53 -9.87 6.43
CA ALA A 182 -0.41 -8.91 7.00
C ALA A 182 -0.86 -7.82 6.03
N THR A 183 -0.17 -7.65 4.89
CA THR A 183 -0.60 -6.72 3.84
C THR A 183 -1.78 -7.23 3.00
N PHE A 184 -2.08 -8.55 3.06
CA PHE A 184 -3.17 -9.17 2.27
C PHE A 184 -4.54 -8.98 2.92
N LEU A 185 -4.91 -7.73 3.11
CA LEU A 185 -6.21 -7.28 3.59
C LEU A 185 -6.89 -6.43 2.52
N PHE A 186 -8.19 -6.64 2.27
CA PHE A 186 -8.93 -5.79 1.32
C PHE A 186 -8.96 -4.33 1.75
N ILE A 187 -8.92 -4.04 3.06
CA ILE A 187 -8.73 -2.67 3.58
C ILE A 187 -7.33 -2.09 3.30
N ASN A 188 -6.38 -2.86 2.80
CA ASN A 188 -5.07 -2.41 2.31
C ASN A 188 -4.96 -2.48 0.79
N ALA A 189 -6.08 -2.53 0.09
CA ALA A 189 -6.12 -2.63 -1.36
C ALA A 189 -7.20 -1.73 -1.95
N ALA A 190 -7.00 -1.32 -3.19
CA ALA A 190 -8.02 -0.68 -4.00
C ALA A 190 -7.99 -1.24 -5.43
N PRO A 191 -9.08 -1.10 -6.23
CA PRO A 191 -9.08 -1.52 -7.62
C PRO A 191 -8.03 -0.76 -8.42
N GLN A 192 -7.08 -1.49 -9.01
CA GLN A 192 -5.98 -0.91 -9.77
C GLN A 192 -5.82 -1.62 -11.10
N TRP A 193 -5.77 -0.89 -12.20
CA TRP A 193 -5.49 -1.51 -13.49
C TRP A 193 -4.14 -2.25 -13.43
N GLN A 194 -4.13 -3.53 -13.82
CA GLN A 194 -2.95 -4.39 -13.66
C GLN A 194 -1.74 -3.88 -14.46
N THR A 195 -1.97 -3.25 -15.61
CA THR A 195 -0.90 -2.64 -16.40
C THR A 195 -0.19 -1.51 -15.66
N PHE A 196 -0.92 -0.71 -14.87
CA PHE A 196 -0.38 0.31 -14.00
C PHE A 196 0.26 -0.31 -12.73
N ASN A 197 -0.43 -1.26 -12.08
CA ASN A 197 0.07 -1.95 -10.88
C ASN A 197 1.43 -2.61 -11.12
N ALA A 198 1.60 -3.35 -12.24
CA ALA A 198 2.86 -3.96 -12.64
C ALA A 198 3.78 -3.00 -13.45
N GLY A 199 3.31 -1.81 -13.76
CA GLY A 199 3.99 -0.79 -14.53
C GLY A 199 4.76 0.23 -13.69
N ASN A 200 4.38 1.49 -13.84
CA ASN A 200 5.06 2.58 -13.13
C ASN A 200 4.89 2.51 -11.62
N TRP A 201 3.75 1.96 -11.11
CA TRP A 201 3.56 1.87 -9.66
C TRP A 201 4.58 0.95 -9.00
N ALA A 202 4.83 -0.23 -9.56
CA ALA A 202 5.89 -1.14 -9.09
C ALA A 202 7.28 -0.47 -9.13
N ARG A 203 7.56 0.34 -10.15
CA ARG A 203 8.83 1.08 -10.25
C ARG A 203 8.98 2.16 -9.19
N VAL A 204 7.89 2.84 -8.83
CA VAL A 204 7.87 3.79 -7.71
C VAL A 204 8.17 3.07 -6.40
N GLU A 205 7.53 1.93 -6.15
CA GLU A 205 7.76 1.14 -4.94
C GLU A 205 9.21 0.64 -4.84
N ASP A 206 9.72 0.02 -5.89
CA ASP A 206 11.08 -0.55 -5.92
C ASP A 206 12.15 0.54 -5.84
N GLY A 207 12.01 1.60 -6.64
CA GLY A 207 12.96 2.71 -6.66
C GLY A 207 13.02 3.45 -5.32
N LEU A 208 11.88 3.69 -4.69
CA LEU A 208 11.81 4.35 -3.38
C LEU A 208 12.48 3.49 -2.29
N ARG A 209 12.18 2.17 -2.22
CA ARG A 209 12.84 1.27 -1.24
C ARG A 209 14.35 1.27 -1.41
N ALA A 210 14.82 1.12 -2.65
CA ALA A 210 16.25 1.11 -2.95
C ALA A 210 16.91 2.44 -2.55
N TRP A 211 16.26 3.56 -2.82
CA TRP A 211 16.77 4.89 -2.50
C TRP A 211 16.79 5.16 -0.99
N VAL A 212 15.71 4.82 -0.27
CA VAL A 212 15.61 4.91 1.20
C VAL A 212 16.73 4.09 1.86
N SER A 213 16.94 2.85 1.40
CA SER A 213 18.00 1.97 1.90
C SER A 213 19.39 2.54 1.65
N LYS A 214 19.67 2.98 0.42
CA LYS A 214 20.96 3.56 0.02
C LYS A 214 21.32 4.80 0.84
N ASN A 215 20.33 5.65 1.15
CA ASN A 215 20.54 6.90 1.89
C ASN A 215 20.33 6.75 3.40
N LYS A 216 20.08 5.51 3.89
CA LYS A 216 19.87 5.18 5.32
C LYS A 216 18.77 6.04 5.98
N LEU A 217 17.68 6.26 5.25
CA LEU A 217 16.56 7.09 5.71
C LEU A 217 15.52 6.26 6.47
N ASN A 218 14.81 6.93 7.38
CA ASN A 218 13.59 6.43 8.01
C ASN A 218 12.45 7.34 7.62
N VAL A 219 11.58 6.90 6.72
CA VAL A 219 10.51 7.73 6.18
C VAL A 219 9.13 7.20 6.53
N ASN A 220 8.16 8.11 6.67
CA ASN A 220 6.75 7.77 6.76
C ASN A 220 6.15 7.81 5.36
N CYS A 221 5.51 6.70 4.95
CA CYS A 221 4.75 6.58 3.72
C CYS A 221 3.25 6.65 4.01
N TYR A 222 2.53 7.47 3.23
CA TYR A 222 1.08 7.51 3.18
C TYR A 222 0.66 7.19 1.76
N THR A 223 0.24 5.96 1.53
CA THR A 223 -0.20 5.51 0.20
C THR A 223 -1.71 5.44 0.18
N GLY A 224 -2.33 6.07 -0.78
CA GLY A 224 -3.79 6.14 -0.84
C GLY A 224 -4.31 6.37 -2.25
N VAL A 225 -5.61 6.66 -2.30
CA VAL A 225 -6.35 6.86 -3.55
C VAL A 225 -7.16 8.16 -3.52
N TYR A 226 -7.45 8.69 -4.70
CA TYR A 226 -8.24 9.90 -4.83
C TYR A 226 -9.17 9.84 -6.05
N GLY A 227 -10.40 10.29 -5.83
CA GLY A 227 -11.45 10.36 -6.85
C GLY A 227 -11.91 9.00 -7.36
N VAL A 228 -12.85 9.01 -8.29
CA VAL A 228 -13.36 7.84 -8.99
C VAL A 228 -13.06 8.00 -10.47
N THR A 229 -12.49 6.97 -11.11
CA THR A 229 -12.26 7.00 -12.55
C THR A 229 -13.54 6.75 -13.31
N THR A 230 -13.58 7.24 -14.55
CA THR A 230 -14.74 7.06 -15.45
C THR A 230 -14.32 6.33 -16.70
N LEU A 231 -15.30 5.72 -17.36
CA LEU A 231 -15.23 5.27 -18.74
C LEU A 231 -16.47 5.75 -19.49
N PRO A 232 -16.36 6.05 -20.80
CA PRO A 232 -17.52 6.34 -21.62
C PRO A 232 -18.48 5.15 -21.69
N ASN A 233 -19.76 5.37 -21.36
CA ASN A 233 -20.81 4.38 -21.55
C ASN A 233 -21.17 4.23 -23.04
N LYS A 234 -22.18 3.42 -23.36
CA LYS A 234 -22.66 3.21 -24.75
C LYS A 234 -23.10 4.49 -25.47
N ASP A 235 -23.49 5.53 -24.71
CA ASP A 235 -23.96 6.82 -25.23
C ASP A 235 -22.84 7.87 -25.23
N GLY A 236 -21.58 7.49 -24.89
CA GLY A 236 -20.42 8.35 -24.82
C GLY A 236 -20.35 9.23 -23.56
N VAL A 237 -21.19 8.95 -22.55
CA VAL A 237 -21.21 9.71 -21.28
C VAL A 237 -20.23 9.09 -20.29
N GLU A 238 -19.33 9.93 -19.74
CA GLU A 238 -18.38 9.51 -18.69
C GLU A 238 -19.12 8.99 -17.47
N THR A 239 -18.95 7.70 -17.18
CA THR A 239 -19.65 6.97 -16.12
C THR A 239 -18.66 6.49 -15.08
N PRO A 240 -18.84 6.82 -13.78
CA PRO A 240 -17.95 6.40 -12.71
C PRO A 240 -18.02 4.89 -12.48
N LEU A 241 -16.87 4.29 -12.12
CA LEU A 241 -16.71 2.85 -11.98
C LEU A 241 -16.63 2.42 -10.52
N TYR A 242 -17.40 1.37 -10.19
CA TYR A 242 -17.44 0.74 -8.87
C TYR A 242 -17.41 -0.80 -9.02
N LEU A 243 -16.87 -1.51 -8.02
CA LEU A 243 -16.91 -2.98 -8.01
C LEU A 243 -18.19 -3.53 -7.36
N ALA A 244 -18.92 -2.71 -6.63
CA ALA A 244 -20.19 -3.08 -6.00
C ALA A 244 -21.12 -1.87 -5.87
N LYS A 245 -22.38 -2.15 -5.53
CA LYS A 245 -23.38 -1.16 -5.15
C LYS A 245 -24.14 -1.61 -3.90
N ASP A 246 -24.65 -0.65 -3.13
CA ASP A 246 -25.58 -0.91 -2.05
C ASP A 246 -27.03 -1.09 -2.55
N ASP A 247 -27.95 -1.37 -1.63
CA ASP A 247 -29.36 -1.55 -1.93
C ASP A 247 -30.05 -0.27 -2.48
N ASN A 248 -29.46 0.89 -2.28
CA ASN A 248 -29.90 2.18 -2.79
C ASN A 248 -29.23 2.57 -4.11
N ASN A 249 -28.48 1.65 -4.72
CA ASN A 249 -27.70 1.85 -5.94
C ASN A 249 -26.54 2.87 -5.80
N ASN A 250 -26.07 3.16 -4.57
CA ASN A 250 -24.85 3.92 -4.36
C ASN A 250 -23.63 3.05 -4.67
N GLY A 251 -22.61 3.63 -5.29
CA GLY A 251 -21.38 2.92 -5.63
C GLY A 251 -20.54 2.60 -4.40
N LEU A 252 -20.06 1.37 -4.31
CA LEU A 252 -19.15 0.87 -3.28
C LEU A 252 -17.88 0.33 -3.94
N ILE A 253 -16.79 0.36 -3.21
CA ILE A 253 -15.45 -0.06 -3.69
C ILE A 253 -15.13 0.67 -5.01
N PRO A 254 -14.99 2.00 -4.97
CA PRO A 254 -14.75 2.80 -6.17
C PRO A 254 -13.45 2.41 -6.85
N VAL A 255 -13.42 2.43 -8.19
CA VAL A 255 -12.17 2.36 -8.95
C VAL A 255 -11.50 3.74 -8.91
N PRO A 256 -10.36 3.90 -8.24
CA PRO A 256 -9.80 5.21 -8.02
C PRO A 256 -9.34 5.88 -9.33
N LYS A 257 -9.47 7.18 -9.38
CA LYS A 257 -8.92 8.05 -10.44
C LYS A 257 -7.40 8.11 -10.36
N LEU A 258 -6.87 8.29 -9.13
CA LEU A 258 -5.44 8.40 -8.85
C LEU A 258 -5.04 7.51 -7.70
N TYR A 259 -3.86 6.92 -7.80
CA TYR A 259 -3.06 6.44 -6.68
C TYR A 259 -2.03 7.49 -6.30
N PHE A 260 -1.74 7.62 -5.03
CA PHE A 260 -0.67 8.49 -4.57
C PHE A 260 0.15 7.85 -3.44
N ARG A 261 1.41 8.25 -3.33
CA ARG A 261 2.27 7.93 -2.18
C ARG A 261 2.99 9.19 -1.71
N VAL A 262 2.58 9.69 -0.54
CA VAL A 262 3.29 10.77 0.15
C VAL A 262 4.39 10.18 0.99
N VAL A 263 5.60 10.67 0.84
CA VAL A 263 6.80 10.23 1.59
C VAL A 263 7.33 11.42 2.36
N ILE A 264 7.47 11.25 3.68
CA ILE A 264 8.00 12.28 4.58
C ILE A 264 9.18 11.72 5.35
N ASP A 265 10.32 12.39 5.26
CA ASP A 265 11.43 12.18 6.18
C ASP A 265 11.27 13.08 7.41
N PRO A 266 10.95 12.51 8.58
CA PRO A 266 10.73 13.30 9.79
C PRO A 266 12.02 13.96 10.30
N SER A 267 13.21 13.48 9.92
CA SER A 267 14.48 14.01 10.39
C SER A 267 14.87 15.29 9.66
N SER A 268 14.70 15.34 8.35
CA SER A 268 15.02 16.50 7.52
C SER A 268 13.81 17.40 7.27
N HIS A 269 12.59 16.95 7.63
CA HIS A 269 11.34 17.60 7.28
C HIS A 269 11.14 17.78 5.77
N ARG A 270 11.79 16.94 4.95
CA ARG A 270 11.61 16.92 3.49
C ARG A 270 10.53 15.93 3.11
N GLY A 271 9.89 16.15 1.97
CA GLY A 271 8.85 15.25 1.49
C GLY A 271 8.66 15.32 -0.02
N ILE A 272 8.01 14.29 -0.54
CA ILE A 272 7.63 14.18 -1.96
C ILE A 272 6.33 13.40 -2.08
N VAL A 273 5.59 13.63 -3.14
CA VAL A 273 4.41 12.84 -3.50
C VAL A 273 4.61 12.24 -4.88
N PHE A 274 4.40 10.94 -4.99
CA PHE A 274 4.27 10.25 -6.26
C PHE A 274 2.80 10.06 -6.56
N VAL A 275 2.38 10.37 -7.77
CA VAL A 275 0.99 10.23 -8.24
C VAL A 275 0.97 9.39 -9.50
N GLY A 276 0.03 8.45 -9.58
CA GLY A 276 -0.18 7.63 -10.76
C GLY A 276 -1.65 7.63 -11.20
N VAL A 277 -1.85 7.77 -12.49
CA VAL A 277 -3.16 7.76 -13.14
C VAL A 277 -3.64 6.32 -13.31
N ASN A 278 -4.74 5.98 -12.69
CA ASN A 278 -5.30 4.64 -12.69
C ASN A 278 -6.38 4.49 -13.78
N ASN A 279 -6.03 4.75 -15.03
CA ASN A 279 -6.88 4.51 -16.18
C ASN A 279 -6.04 4.45 -17.48
N PRO A 280 -5.88 3.26 -18.11
CA PRO A 280 -5.07 3.09 -19.32
C PRO A 280 -5.78 3.49 -20.61
N HIS A 281 -7.05 3.94 -20.55
CA HIS A 281 -7.89 4.24 -21.71
C HIS A 281 -8.03 5.75 -21.99
N LEU A 282 -7.33 6.58 -21.23
CA LEU A 282 -7.34 8.03 -21.39
C LEU A 282 -6.43 8.49 -22.54
N THR A 283 -6.71 9.67 -23.08
CA THR A 283 -5.77 10.39 -23.91
C THR A 283 -4.85 11.29 -23.07
N GLU A 284 -3.74 11.71 -23.63
CA GLU A 284 -2.81 12.63 -22.97
C GLU A 284 -3.50 13.96 -22.60
N GLU A 285 -4.35 14.47 -23.48
CA GLU A 285 -5.12 15.71 -23.26
C GLU A 285 -6.08 15.57 -22.07
N GLN A 286 -6.78 14.43 -21.96
CA GLN A 286 -7.66 14.15 -20.82
C GLN A 286 -6.85 14.08 -19.52
N ILE A 287 -5.69 13.42 -19.54
CA ILE A 287 -4.82 13.30 -18.35
C ILE A 287 -4.36 14.69 -17.90
N LYS A 288 -3.82 15.50 -18.81
CA LYS A 288 -3.33 16.84 -18.47
C LYS A 288 -4.42 17.79 -17.96
N ARG A 289 -5.63 17.68 -18.50
CA ARG A 289 -6.76 18.51 -18.09
C ARG A 289 -7.38 18.10 -16.75
N ASP A 290 -7.57 16.78 -16.54
CA ASP A 290 -8.44 16.28 -15.47
C ASP A 290 -7.72 15.47 -14.39
N TYR A 291 -6.48 14.98 -14.63
CA TYR A 291 -5.78 14.05 -13.75
C TYR A 291 -4.47 14.61 -13.17
N VAL A 292 -3.94 15.69 -13.71
CA VAL A 292 -2.80 16.40 -13.12
C VAL A 292 -3.34 17.40 -12.11
N ILE A 293 -3.05 17.20 -10.82
CA ILE A 293 -3.67 17.94 -9.70
C ILE A 293 -2.69 18.81 -8.91
N CYS A 294 -1.45 18.89 -9.35
CA CYS A 294 -0.37 19.69 -8.76
C CYS A 294 0.72 19.94 -9.81
N ASP A 295 1.62 20.86 -9.52
CA ASP A 295 2.77 21.13 -10.38
C ASP A 295 3.70 19.91 -10.42
N ASP A 296 4.06 19.46 -11.63
CA ASP A 296 4.89 18.28 -11.86
C ASP A 296 6.37 18.60 -11.64
N VAL A 297 6.99 17.91 -10.68
CA VAL A 297 8.43 18.02 -10.35
C VAL A 297 9.17 16.71 -10.63
N SER A 298 8.64 15.85 -11.50
CA SER A 298 9.21 14.52 -11.81
C SER A 298 10.62 14.56 -12.38
N ASP A 299 11.00 15.64 -13.03
CA ASP A 299 12.34 15.90 -13.58
C ASP A 299 13.43 15.93 -12.49
N GLN A 300 13.05 16.24 -11.25
CA GLN A 300 13.94 16.24 -10.09
C GLN A 300 14.10 14.85 -9.46
N VAL A 301 13.25 13.87 -9.82
CA VAL A 301 13.27 12.51 -9.29
C VAL A 301 14.15 11.61 -10.14
N THR A 302 15.41 11.45 -9.76
CA THR A 302 16.40 10.69 -10.54
C THR A 302 16.58 9.23 -10.09
N TYR A 303 15.99 8.85 -8.97
CA TYR A 303 16.18 7.53 -8.36
C TYR A 303 15.08 6.51 -8.69
N ILE A 304 14.05 6.91 -9.46
CA ILE A 304 13.01 6.00 -9.93
C ILE A 304 13.16 5.82 -11.45
N ASN A 305 13.29 4.58 -11.89
CA ASN A 305 13.34 4.23 -13.32
C ASN A 305 11.92 4.03 -13.87
N TRP A 306 11.16 5.09 -13.95
CA TRP A 306 9.79 5.11 -14.48
C TRP A 306 9.69 5.73 -15.87
N LYS A 307 8.54 5.51 -16.52
CA LYS A 307 8.17 6.14 -17.79
C LYS A 307 6.97 7.04 -17.54
N THR A 308 7.23 8.28 -17.13
CA THR A 308 6.21 9.21 -16.63
C THR A 308 5.02 9.40 -17.57
N THR A 309 5.24 9.40 -18.88
CA THR A 309 4.20 9.63 -19.91
C THR A 309 3.61 8.35 -20.52
N ASP A 310 3.97 7.15 -20.02
CA ASP A 310 3.41 5.89 -20.52
C ASP A 310 2.02 5.65 -19.93
N ILE A 311 0.97 5.95 -20.70
CA ILE A 311 -0.43 5.83 -20.27
C ILE A 311 -0.77 4.39 -19.91
N LYS A 312 -0.31 3.40 -20.69
CA LYS A 312 -0.61 1.98 -20.45
C LYS A 312 0.06 1.48 -19.17
N ALA A 313 1.28 1.91 -18.90
CA ALA A 313 2.00 1.58 -17.67
C ALA A 313 1.54 2.42 -16.46
N GLY A 314 0.59 3.33 -16.67
CA GLY A 314 0.09 4.31 -15.71
C GLY A 314 0.89 5.61 -15.78
N TRP A 315 0.36 6.63 -16.48
CA TRP A 315 0.94 7.98 -16.44
C TRP A 315 1.22 8.38 -15.00
N SER A 316 2.44 8.82 -14.72
CA SER A 316 2.85 9.09 -13.34
C SER A 316 3.66 10.37 -13.27
N TYR A 317 3.54 11.09 -12.17
CA TYR A 317 4.23 12.34 -11.92
C TYR A 317 4.53 12.53 -10.43
N ALA A 318 5.35 13.50 -10.08
CA ALA A 318 5.68 13.82 -8.69
C ALA A 318 5.28 15.26 -8.36
N CYS A 319 4.95 15.51 -7.09
CA CYS A 319 4.54 16.81 -6.60
C CYS A 319 5.25 17.18 -5.31
N GLU A 320 5.29 18.50 -5.03
CA GLU A 320 5.51 18.97 -3.67
C GLU A 320 4.32 18.60 -2.76
N VAL A 321 4.62 18.23 -1.51
CA VAL A 321 3.59 17.84 -0.53
C VAL A 321 2.56 18.96 -0.32
N ALA A 322 3.01 20.20 -0.18
CA ALA A 322 2.12 21.34 0.08
C ALA A 322 1.17 21.62 -1.08
N ASP A 323 1.63 21.45 -2.31
CA ASP A 323 0.82 21.65 -3.50
C ASP A 323 -0.22 20.54 -3.66
N PHE A 324 0.20 19.30 -3.55
CA PHE A 324 -0.70 18.12 -3.58
C PHE A 324 -1.84 18.21 -2.55
N LEU A 325 -1.53 18.67 -1.34
CA LEU A 325 -2.53 18.82 -0.26
C LEU A 325 -3.55 19.95 -0.51
N LYS A 326 -3.36 20.80 -1.52
CA LYS A 326 -4.41 21.74 -1.95
C LYS A 326 -5.62 21.03 -2.53
N THR A 327 -5.42 19.88 -3.17
CA THR A 327 -6.47 19.06 -3.78
C THR A 327 -6.89 17.89 -2.89
N VAL A 328 -5.94 17.10 -2.37
CA VAL A 328 -6.22 15.90 -1.57
C VAL A 328 -6.35 16.25 -0.09
N LYS A 329 -7.60 16.36 0.39
CA LYS A 329 -7.93 16.88 1.74
C LYS A 329 -8.13 15.80 2.80
N HIS A 330 -8.20 14.53 2.44
CA HIS A 330 -8.46 13.45 3.39
C HIS A 330 -7.21 12.92 4.12
N LEU A 331 -6.02 13.40 3.76
CA LEU A 331 -4.79 13.12 4.50
C LEU A 331 -4.73 13.89 5.82
N PRO A 332 -4.00 13.38 6.82
CA PRO A 332 -3.71 14.17 8.02
C PRO A 332 -2.90 15.41 7.68
N ALA A 333 -2.76 16.32 8.64
CA ALA A 333 -1.92 17.51 8.47
C ALA A 333 -0.46 17.10 8.30
N LEU A 334 0.00 17.01 7.06
CA LEU A 334 1.39 16.70 6.69
C LEU A 334 2.13 17.99 6.32
N THR A 335 3.39 18.07 6.71
CA THR A 335 4.25 19.20 6.36
C THR A 335 5.61 18.72 5.88
N ALA A 336 6.13 19.35 4.83
CA ALA A 336 7.45 19.11 4.27
C ALA A 336 8.22 20.45 4.15
N LYS A 337 8.44 21.11 5.28
CA LYS A 337 9.08 22.45 5.34
C LYS A 337 10.55 22.43 4.90
N GLY A 338 11.19 21.25 4.86
CA GLY A 338 12.56 21.06 4.40
C GLY A 338 12.70 21.03 2.86
N GLY A 339 11.61 21.13 2.12
CA GLY A 339 11.59 21.05 0.66
C GLY A 339 11.43 19.61 0.13
N LEU A 340 11.78 19.42 -1.15
CA LEU A 340 11.67 18.13 -1.83
C LEU A 340 12.62 17.06 -1.26
N LEU A 341 12.12 15.84 -1.19
CA LEU A 341 12.87 14.64 -0.83
C LEU A 341 13.40 13.98 -2.11
N VAL A 342 14.51 14.50 -2.64
CA VAL A 342 15.19 14.08 -3.87
C VAL A 342 16.67 13.94 -3.68
#